data_5525407a0381f14298effba3d5f265f4
#
_entry.id   5525407a0381f14298effba3d5f265f4
#
_cell.length_a   1.000
_cell.length_b   1.000
_cell.length_c   1.000
_cell.angle_alpha   90.00
_cell.angle_beta   90.00
_cell.angle_gamma   90.00
#
_symmetry.space_group_name_H-M   'P 1'
#
loop_
_entity.id
_entity.type
_entity.pdbx_description
1 polymer ?
#
loop_
_entity_poly.entity_id
_entity_poly.type
_entity_poly.pdbx_seq_one_letter_code
_entity_poly.pdbx_strand_id
1 'polypeptide(L)'
;AEPAGVRLERLLALPYSSPRSTRAAAIELSVRLWARRDRRAARVVKLIDRVRIDYFQKLMRQHGLSEEESRKRAFLFYAALMAEALIVVEDREQTSRDLQDVLLGS
;
A
#
# COMPACT_ATOMS: atom_id res chain seq x y z
N ALA A 1 -16.55 12.88 -7.66
CA ALA A 1 -15.39 12.12 -7.14
C ALA A 1 -15.89 11.08 -6.14
N GLU A 2 -15.30 9.90 -6.15
CA GLU A 2 -15.69 8.85 -5.23
C GLU A 2 -15.19 9.14 -3.81
N PRO A 3 -15.90 8.67 -2.78
CA PRO A 3 -15.46 8.83 -1.41
C PRO A 3 -14.07 8.22 -1.16
N ALA A 4 -13.33 8.82 -0.23
CA ALA A 4 -11.97 8.37 0.10
C ALA A 4 -11.94 6.90 0.55
N GLY A 5 -12.94 6.48 1.33
CA GLY A 5 -13.02 5.09 1.79
C GLY A 5 -13.15 4.09 0.66
N VAL A 6 -13.95 4.41 -0.35
CA VAL A 6 -14.12 3.55 -1.53
C VAL A 6 -12.81 3.45 -2.31
N ARG A 7 -12.12 4.58 -2.45
CA ARG A 7 -10.83 4.61 -3.15
C ARG A 7 -9.77 3.79 -2.41
N LEU A 8 -9.73 3.90 -1.09
CA LEU A 8 -8.80 3.12 -0.26
C LEU A 8 -9.07 1.62 -0.37
N GLU A 9 -10.35 1.22 -0.31
CA GLU A 9 -10.73 -0.19 -0.47
C GLU A 9 -10.28 -0.74 -1.81
N ARG A 10 -10.47 0.04 -2.88
CA ARG A 10 -10.08 -0.36 -4.23
C ARG A 10 -8.56 -0.52 -4.34
N LEU A 11 -7.82 0.45 -3.81
CA LEU A 11 -6.36 0.42 -3.84
C LEU A 11 -5.82 -0.78 -3.07
N LEU A 12 -6.40 -1.06 -1.90
CA LEU A 12 -5.96 -2.18 -1.07
C LEU A 12 -6.27 -3.53 -1.71
N ALA A 13 -7.32 -3.62 -2.51
CA ALA A 13 -7.69 -4.85 -3.19
C ALA A 13 -6.84 -5.12 -4.44
N LEU A 14 -6.25 -4.11 -5.05
CA LEU A 14 -5.50 -4.24 -6.30
C LEU A 14 -4.40 -5.32 -6.29
N PRO A 15 -3.52 -5.40 -5.28
CA PRO A 15 -2.45 -6.40 -5.28
C PRO A 15 -2.96 -7.83 -5.26
N TYR A 16 -4.20 -8.04 -4.83
CA TYR A 16 -4.80 -9.35 -4.67
C TYR A 16 -5.82 -9.69 -5.75
N SER A 17 -5.97 -8.82 -6.76
CA SER A 17 -7.05 -8.94 -7.74
C SER A 17 -6.63 -9.55 -9.08
N SER A 18 -5.35 -9.54 -9.44
CA SER A 18 -4.92 -10.06 -10.73
C SER A 18 -3.44 -10.45 -10.76
N PRO A 19 -3.05 -11.35 -11.71
CA PRO A 19 -1.64 -11.69 -11.93
C PRO A 19 -0.78 -10.50 -12.36
N ARG A 20 -1.39 -9.51 -13.03
CA ARG A 20 -0.68 -8.30 -13.44
C ARG A 20 -0.19 -7.51 -12.22
N SER A 21 -1.01 -7.43 -11.18
CA SER A 21 -0.64 -6.76 -9.94
C SER A 21 0.53 -7.46 -9.26
N THR A 22 0.54 -8.79 -9.28
CA THR A 22 1.64 -9.59 -8.73
C THR A 22 2.94 -9.31 -9.48
N ARG A 23 2.88 -9.20 -10.80
CA ARG A 23 4.05 -8.88 -11.61
C ARG A 23 4.60 -7.49 -11.28
N ALA A 24 3.71 -6.51 -11.14
CA ALA A 24 4.11 -5.15 -10.78
C ALA A 24 4.80 -5.12 -9.42
N ALA A 25 4.29 -5.87 -8.46
CA ALA A 25 4.90 -5.97 -7.13
C ALA A 25 6.30 -6.60 -7.20
N ALA A 26 6.48 -7.61 -8.04
CA ALA A 26 7.78 -8.26 -8.22
C ALA A 26 8.81 -7.30 -8.85
N ILE A 27 8.39 -6.49 -9.82
CA ILE A 27 9.26 -5.47 -10.43
C ILE A 27 9.66 -4.44 -9.37
N GLU A 28 8.72 -3.99 -8.56
CA GLU A 28 8.99 -3.04 -7.50
C GLU A 28 10.01 -3.59 -6.49
N LEU A 29 9.87 -4.87 -6.13
CA LEU A 29 10.85 -5.51 -5.24
C LEU A 29 12.25 -5.52 -5.85
N SER A 30 12.35 -5.80 -7.16
CA SER A 30 13.64 -5.80 -7.86
C SER A 30 14.30 -4.42 -7.80
N VAL A 31 13.52 -3.37 -8.01
CA VAL A 31 14.01 -1.98 -7.92
C VAL A 31 14.49 -1.66 -6.51
N ARG A 32 13.76 -2.12 -5.50
CA ARG A 32 14.14 -1.89 -4.10
C ARG A 32 15.41 -2.62 -3.71
N LEU A 33 15.62 -3.82 -4.22
CA LEU A 33 16.88 -4.55 -4.00
C LEU A 33 18.05 -3.83 -4.65
N TRP A 34 17.86 -3.30 -5.86
CA TRP A 34 18.87 -2.47 -6.52
C TRP A 34 19.21 -1.23 -5.70
N ALA A 35 18.19 -0.59 -5.12
CA ALA A 35 18.36 0.62 -4.31
C ALA A 35 19.26 0.41 -3.09
N ARG A 36 19.41 -0.82 -2.61
CA ARG A 36 20.30 -1.12 -1.47
C ARG A 36 21.77 -0.90 -1.81
N ARG A 37 22.14 -0.95 -3.09
CA ARG A 37 23.52 -0.82 -3.53
C ARG A 37 23.75 0.32 -4.53
N ASP A 38 22.74 1.16 -4.75
CA ASP A 38 22.84 2.28 -5.66
C ASP A 38 22.16 3.50 -5.04
N ARG A 39 22.96 4.56 -4.83
CA ARG A 39 22.48 5.76 -4.14
C ARG A 39 21.40 6.52 -4.93
N ARG A 40 21.48 6.50 -6.26
CA ARG A 40 20.49 7.18 -7.10
C ARG A 40 19.16 6.46 -7.02
N ALA A 41 19.18 5.13 -7.12
CA ALA A 41 17.98 4.32 -6.98
C ALA A 41 17.38 4.48 -5.58
N ALA A 42 18.22 4.52 -4.54
CA ALA A 42 17.76 4.72 -3.17
C ALA A 42 17.03 6.05 -2.99
N ARG A 43 17.55 7.14 -3.59
CA ARG A 43 16.89 8.44 -3.51
C ARG A 43 15.53 8.44 -4.21
N VAL A 44 15.45 7.81 -5.37
CA VAL A 44 14.19 7.72 -6.12
C VAL A 44 13.15 6.91 -5.33
N VAL A 45 13.55 5.76 -4.79
CA VAL A 45 12.67 4.91 -3.99
C VAL A 45 12.17 5.67 -2.75
N LYS A 46 13.05 6.38 -2.07
CA LYS A 46 12.69 7.18 -0.89
C LYS A 46 11.63 8.24 -1.23
N LEU A 47 11.82 8.92 -2.36
CA LEU A 47 10.86 9.94 -2.80
C LEU A 47 9.51 9.33 -3.15
N ILE A 48 9.52 8.21 -3.89
CA ILE A 48 8.29 7.52 -4.26
C ILE A 48 7.53 7.05 -3.03
N ASP A 49 8.24 6.46 -2.06
CA ASP A 49 7.62 6.01 -0.82
C ASP A 49 6.97 7.16 -0.07
N ARG A 50 7.66 8.30 0.03
CA ARG A 50 7.11 9.48 0.70
C ARG A 50 5.83 9.97 0.01
N VAL A 51 5.87 10.11 -1.31
CA VAL A 51 4.72 10.59 -2.08
C VAL A 51 3.53 9.66 -1.90
N ARG A 52 3.75 8.35 -1.95
CA ARG A 52 2.68 7.37 -1.80
C ARG A 52 2.09 7.35 -0.39
N ILE A 53 2.93 7.37 0.63
CA ILE A 53 2.47 7.38 2.02
C ILE A 53 1.70 8.67 2.31
N ASP A 54 2.18 9.82 1.85
CA ASP A 54 1.48 11.09 2.01
C ASP A 54 0.11 11.05 1.35
N TYR A 55 0.01 10.44 0.17
CA TYR A 55 -1.26 10.30 -0.53
C TYR A 55 -2.25 9.43 0.26
N PHE A 56 -1.80 8.29 0.77
CA PHE A 56 -2.64 7.42 1.58
C PHE A 56 -3.06 8.10 2.88
N GLN A 57 -2.15 8.83 3.50
CA GLN A 57 -2.44 9.59 4.72
C GLN A 57 -3.54 10.63 4.45
N LYS A 58 -3.46 11.32 3.32
CA LYS A 58 -4.47 12.29 2.91
C LYS A 58 -5.84 11.60 2.73
N LEU A 59 -5.87 10.46 2.05
CA LEU A 59 -7.12 9.71 1.87
C LEU A 59 -7.71 9.26 3.20
N MET A 60 -6.88 8.83 4.14
CA MET A 60 -7.34 8.40 5.46
C MET A 60 -7.95 9.56 6.25
N ARG A 61 -7.34 10.76 6.18
CA ARG A 61 -7.94 11.95 6.79
C ARG A 61 -9.28 12.30 6.16
N GLN A 62 -9.39 12.20 4.84
CA GLN A 62 -10.66 12.44 4.13
C GLN A 62 -11.73 11.41 4.50
N HIS A 63 -11.30 10.21 4.86
CA HIS A 63 -12.20 9.14 5.33
C HIS A 63 -12.68 9.39 6.76
N GLY A 64 -12.09 10.34 7.47
CA GLY A 64 -12.53 10.73 8.81
C GLY A 64 -11.60 10.35 9.94
N LEU A 65 -10.43 9.78 9.64
CA LEU A 65 -9.47 9.42 10.67
C LEU A 65 -8.71 10.66 11.16
N SER A 66 -8.27 10.63 12.42
CA SER A 66 -7.46 11.69 13.00
C SER A 66 -6.10 11.77 12.27
N GLU A 67 -5.38 12.85 12.49
CA GLU A 67 -4.03 13.03 11.94
C GLU A 67 -3.10 11.89 12.37
N GLU A 68 -3.13 11.55 13.65
CA GLU A 68 -2.28 10.49 14.20
C GLU A 68 -2.65 9.12 13.65
N GLU A 69 -3.94 8.78 13.61
CA GLU A 69 -4.39 7.50 13.08
C GLU A 69 -4.13 7.41 11.58
N SER A 70 -4.29 8.50 10.85
CA SER A 70 -3.99 8.55 9.42
C SER A 70 -2.52 8.25 9.15
N ARG A 71 -1.63 8.82 9.95
CA ARG A 71 -0.18 8.60 9.81
C ARG A 71 0.16 7.13 10.05
N LYS A 72 -0.37 6.55 11.11
CA LYS A 72 -0.09 5.15 11.47
C LYS A 72 -0.63 4.18 10.44
N ARG A 73 -1.89 4.34 10.08
CA ARG A 73 -2.57 3.41 9.18
C ARG A 73 -2.10 3.55 7.74
N ALA A 74 -1.68 4.75 7.32
CA ALA A 74 -1.12 4.93 5.98
C ALA A 74 0.16 4.12 5.79
N PHE A 75 1.02 4.10 6.79
CA PHE A 75 2.22 3.26 6.75
C PHE A 75 1.87 1.78 6.63
N LEU A 76 0.94 1.31 7.48
CA LEU A 76 0.51 -0.10 7.47
C LEU A 76 -0.17 -0.47 6.15
N PHE A 77 -0.97 0.43 5.62
CA PHE A 77 -1.62 0.25 4.32
C PHE A 77 -0.58 0.04 3.22
N TYR A 78 0.43 0.90 3.20
CA TYR A 78 1.48 0.82 2.20
C TYR A 78 2.32 -0.45 2.38
N ALA A 79 2.63 -0.80 3.63
CA ALA A 79 3.36 -2.04 3.94
C ALA A 79 2.59 -3.28 3.45
N ALA A 80 1.26 -3.28 3.60
CA ALA A 80 0.42 -4.37 3.13
C ALA A 80 0.48 -4.52 1.60
N LEU A 81 0.52 -3.39 0.88
CA LEU A 81 0.67 -3.43 -0.58
C LEU A 81 2.04 -4.01 -1.00
N MET A 82 3.09 -3.68 -0.25
CA MET A 82 4.43 -4.21 -0.52
C MET A 82 4.55 -5.69 -0.15
N ALA A 83 3.84 -6.13 0.88
CA ALA A 83 3.91 -7.51 1.36
C ALA A 83 3.47 -8.53 0.31
N GLU A 84 2.65 -8.12 -0.65
CA GLU A 84 2.19 -8.99 -1.71
C GLU A 84 3.34 -9.61 -2.52
N ALA A 85 4.46 -8.90 -2.64
CA ALA A 85 5.65 -9.41 -3.33
C ALA A 85 6.46 -10.42 -2.51
N LEU A 86 6.20 -10.49 -1.20
CA LEU A 86 7.02 -11.26 -0.26
C LEU A 86 6.28 -12.42 0.38
N ILE A 87 4.98 -12.29 0.57
CA ILE A 87 4.18 -13.27 1.31
C ILE A 87 3.30 -14.06 0.34
N VAL A 88 3.36 -15.38 0.47
CA VAL A 88 2.45 -16.26 -0.26
C VAL A 88 1.12 -16.28 0.50
N VAL A 89 0.08 -15.77 -0.14
CA VAL A 89 -1.25 -15.66 0.45
C VAL A 89 -2.14 -16.76 -0.13
N GLU A 90 -2.69 -17.62 0.75
CA GLU A 90 -3.53 -18.74 0.32
C GLU A 90 -4.90 -18.26 -0.16
N ASP A 91 -5.56 -17.41 0.61
CA ASP A 91 -6.87 -16.86 0.27
C ASP A 91 -6.75 -15.34 0.11
N ARG A 92 -6.59 -14.92 -1.14
CA ARG A 92 -6.35 -13.50 -1.47
C ARG A 92 -7.55 -12.62 -1.14
N GLU A 93 -8.76 -13.13 -1.38
CA GLU A 93 -9.97 -12.36 -1.07
C GLU A 93 -10.13 -12.14 0.43
N GLN A 94 -9.93 -13.20 1.22
CA GLN A 94 -10.03 -13.08 2.67
C GLN A 94 -8.98 -12.13 3.22
N THR A 95 -7.75 -12.23 2.74
CA THR A 95 -6.67 -11.32 3.16
C THR A 95 -7.02 -9.87 2.87
N SER A 96 -7.57 -9.59 1.68
CA SER A 96 -7.98 -8.25 1.32
C SER A 96 -9.07 -7.73 2.26
N ARG A 97 -10.06 -8.55 2.59
CA ARG A 97 -11.13 -8.17 3.53
C ARG A 97 -10.58 -7.91 4.92
N ASP A 98 -9.68 -8.77 5.38
CA ASP A 98 -9.05 -8.60 6.70
C ASP A 98 -8.28 -7.28 6.79
N LEU A 99 -7.54 -6.94 5.74
CA LEU A 99 -6.80 -5.68 5.69
C LEU A 99 -7.74 -4.47 5.71
N GLN A 100 -8.82 -4.53 4.95
CA GLN A 100 -9.82 -3.46 4.94
C GLN A 100 -10.44 -3.29 6.33
N ASP A 101 -10.77 -4.39 6.99
CA ASP A 101 -11.34 -4.38 8.33
C ASP A 101 -10.41 -3.68 9.32
N VAL A 102 -9.14 -4.09 9.34
CA VAL A 102 -8.16 -3.56 10.29
C VAL A 102 -7.80 -2.12 10.00
N LEU A 103 -7.62 -1.77 8.72
CA LEU A 103 -7.09 -0.46 8.34
C LEU A 103 -8.16 0.60 8.16
N LEU A 104 -9.37 0.23 7.75
CA LEU A 104 -10.44 1.17 7.43
C LEU A 104 -11.67 1.00 8.32
N GLY A 105 -11.76 -0.09 9.05
CA GLY A 105 -12.86 -0.34 9.95
C GLY A 105 -12.82 0.54 11.20
N SER A 106 -13.94 0.62 11.85
CA SER A 106 -14.08 1.40 13.10
C SER A 106 -13.40 0.72 14.28
#